data_2a4530f7ae15fe53878fae8064a8bc99
#
_entry.id   2a4530f7ae15fe53878fae8064a8bc99
#
_cell.length_a   1.000
_cell.length_b   1.000
_cell.length_c   1.000
_cell.angle_alpha   90.00
_cell.angle_beta   90.00
_cell.angle_gamma   90.00
#
_symmetry.space_group_name_H-M   'P 1'
#
loop_
_entity.id
_entity.type
_entity.pdbx_description
1 polymer ?
#
loop_
_entity_poly.entity_id
_entity_poly.type
_entity_poly.pdbx_seq_one_letter_code
_entity_poly.pdbx_strand_id
1 'polypeptide(L)'
;MSFRRYCGGRLSLAALTLCALAVPGLAAALTLDEALRLAEREAPSLAAQAANQDAAMQAAIPAGELPDPKLALGIQNFPIEGDARGSLTRDFMTMQMVGVMQEVPNRAKRRARVEAAQAGIDSADALERVERLKVRRETALAWIGGFAVEQKLQLFQTLYDENRLLAKAVQANLAGGRGQAADSLAPKQEAALLAEQEDELERNRTQARAALRRWVGPVAVEPLSGSWPSWRVDDLHFRHSLDRHPELQAFTPMTQEAEAQVRLAEADKKPDWSWELAYQKRGEAFGDMVSVQFTFDLPLFTASRQDPKIAAKRAEVLRLEAEREAMTREHAQALADDLAEHRRLERAVERSRQTLVPLAEEKVRLAMADYRASRGELMALVAARRELIEARLKHIDLEQQRAQTSARLYFAYGESSQ
;
A
#
# COMPACT_ATOMS: atom_id res chain seq x y z
N MET A 1 -60.66 15.74 -43.19
CA MET A 1 -61.75 14.77 -43.01
C MET A 1 -61.43 14.00 -41.76
N SER A 2 -62.14 14.35 -40.73
CA SER A 2 -63.15 13.63 -39.96
C SER A 2 -62.54 12.70 -38.87
N PHE A 3 -62.53 13.19 -37.64
CA PHE A 3 -63.33 12.79 -36.47
C PHE A 3 -63.22 11.34 -35.99
N ARG A 4 -62.79 11.09 -34.76
CA ARG A 4 -63.65 10.90 -33.60
C ARG A 4 -62.88 10.72 -32.25
N ARG A 5 -63.41 11.40 -31.25
CA ARG A 5 -63.18 11.29 -29.81
C ARG A 5 -63.72 9.93 -29.28
N TYR A 6 -63.19 9.45 -28.13
CA TYR A 6 -63.92 9.01 -26.91
C TYR A 6 -62.89 8.70 -25.82
N CYS A 7 -62.93 9.42 -24.75
CA CYS A 7 -63.50 9.08 -23.42
C CYS A 7 -62.75 7.96 -22.69
N GLY A 8 -61.94 8.24 -21.66
CA GLY A 8 -62.45 8.40 -20.31
C GLY A 8 -62.01 7.20 -19.47
N GLY A 9 -61.07 7.37 -18.60
CA GLY A 9 -60.68 6.36 -17.60
C GLY A 9 -59.73 6.93 -16.58
N ARG A 10 -60.26 7.52 -15.48
CA ARG A 10 -59.49 7.90 -14.32
C ARG A 10 -59.03 6.62 -13.62
N LEU A 11 -57.74 6.37 -13.57
CA LEU A 11 -57.12 5.40 -12.67
C LEU A 11 -56.20 6.19 -11.72
N SER A 12 -56.66 6.20 -10.45
CA SER A 12 -56.00 6.74 -9.30
C SER A 12 -54.65 6.02 -9.10
N LEU A 13 -53.52 6.70 -9.29
CA LEU A 13 -52.22 6.22 -8.85
C LEU A 13 -52.14 6.46 -7.33
N ALA A 14 -52.33 5.42 -6.56
CA ALA A 14 -51.94 5.37 -5.13
C ALA A 14 -50.40 5.38 -5.11
N ALA A 15 -49.81 6.53 -4.73
CA ALA A 15 -48.40 6.66 -4.42
C ALA A 15 -48.12 5.89 -3.14
N LEU A 16 -47.58 4.67 -3.28
CA LEU A 16 -46.96 3.95 -2.16
C LEU A 16 -45.63 4.62 -1.87
N THR A 17 -45.62 5.54 -0.91
CA THR A 17 -44.42 6.10 -0.32
C THR A 17 -43.74 4.99 0.52
N LEU A 18 -42.76 4.32 -0.07
CA LEU A 18 -41.88 3.39 0.61
C LEU A 18 -40.96 4.24 1.52
N CYS A 19 -41.37 4.45 2.79
CA CYS A 19 -40.50 4.94 3.84
C CYS A 19 -39.40 3.87 4.01
N ALA A 20 -38.26 4.06 3.38
CA ALA A 20 -37.04 3.37 3.76
C ALA A 20 -36.73 3.78 5.20
N LEU A 21 -37.10 2.94 6.15
CA LEU A 21 -36.57 2.96 7.50
C LEU A 21 -35.04 2.79 7.37
N ALA A 22 -34.34 3.92 7.34
CA ALA A 22 -32.94 3.97 7.65
C ALA A 22 -32.83 3.53 9.12
N VAL A 23 -32.65 2.22 9.34
CA VAL A 23 -32.17 1.71 10.61
C VAL A 23 -30.84 2.44 10.82
N PRO A 24 -30.70 3.30 11.88
CA PRO A 24 -29.37 3.78 12.22
C PRO A 24 -28.57 2.53 12.53
N GLY A 25 -27.67 2.15 11.62
CA GLY A 25 -26.69 1.12 11.90
C GLY A 25 -26.06 1.50 13.23
N LEU A 26 -26.22 0.68 14.25
CA LEU A 26 -25.40 0.75 15.45
C LEU A 26 -23.98 0.94 14.95
N ALA A 27 -23.40 2.10 15.24
CA ALA A 27 -22.02 2.38 14.92
C ALA A 27 -21.19 1.26 15.55
N ALA A 28 -20.91 0.22 14.78
CA ALA A 28 -20.17 -0.93 15.25
C ALA A 28 -18.72 -0.47 15.40
N ALA A 29 -18.25 -0.46 16.64
CA ALA A 29 -16.87 -0.08 16.92
C ALA A 29 -15.90 -0.92 16.09
N LEU A 30 -14.92 -0.27 15.46
CA LEU A 30 -14.01 -0.87 14.48
C LEU A 30 -13.00 -1.80 15.16
N THR A 31 -13.13 -3.10 14.91
CA THR A 31 -12.14 -4.11 15.35
C THR A 31 -10.93 -4.17 14.40
N LEU A 32 -9.83 -4.78 14.87
CA LEU A 32 -8.65 -4.98 14.02
C LEU A 32 -8.96 -5.81 12.77
N ASP A 33 -9.67 -6.93 12.91
CA ASP A 33 -10.00 -7.81 11.78
C ASP A 33 -10.88 -7.10 10.75
N GLU A 34 -11.78 -6.24 11.22
CA GLU A 34 -12.62 -5.45 10.33
C GLU A 34 -11.81 -4.35 9.62
N ALA A 35 -10.90 -3.69 10.34
CA ALA A 35 -9.98 -2.71 9.76
C ALA A 35 -9.09 -3.34 8.66
N LEU A 36 -8.56 -4.55 8.89
CA LEU A 36 -7.77 -5.28 7.90
C LEU A 36 -8.59 -5.62 6.65
N ARG A 37 -9.81 -6.17 6.83
CA ARG A 37 -10.70 -6.47 5.69
C ARG A 37 -11.09 -5.23 4.89
N LEU A 38 -11.36 -4.12 5.58
CA LEU A 38 -11.67 -2.86 4.93
C LEU A 38 -10.47 -2.31 4.15
N ALA A 39 -9.28 -2.35 4.74
CA ALA A 39 -8.06 -1.88 4.09
C ALA A 39 -7.75 -2.69 2.82
N GLU A 40 -7.90 -4.02 2.84
CA GLU A 40 -7.72 -4.85 1.65
C GLU A 40 -8.71 -4.53 0.52
N ARG A 41 -9.91 -4.06 0.86
CA ARG A 41 -10.93 -3.72 -0.13
C ARG A 41 -10.85 -2.27 -0.61
N GLU A 42 -10.50 -1.34 0.28
CA GLU A 42 -10.65 0.10 0.05
C GLU A 42 -9.30 0.82 -0.19
N ALA A 43 -8.13 0.16 0.08
CA ALA A 43 -6.85 0.83 -0.06
C ALA A 43 -6.55 1.20 -1.52
N PRO A 44 -6.39 2.51 -1.86
CA PRO A 44 -6.15 2.94 -3.23
C PRO A 44 -4.86 2.39 -3.84
N SER A 45 -3.87 2.06 -3.01
CA SER A 45 -2.60 1.49 -3.46
C SER A 45 -2.78 0.07 -4.01
N LEU A 46 -3.70 -0.74 -3.45
CA LEU A 46 -4.03 -2.06 -4.00
C LEU A 46 -4.77 -1.93 -5.33
N ALA A 47 -5.72 -0.99 -5.44
CA ALA A 47 -6.38 -0.70 -6.70
C ALA A 47 -5.39 -0.26 -7.79
N ALA A 48 -4.36 0.52 -7.43
CA ALA A 48 -3.30 0.92 -8.35
C ALA A 48 -2.45 -0.28 -8.81
N GLN A 49 -2.13 -1.24 -7.93
CA GLN A 49 -1.39 -2.44 -8.32
C GLN A 49 -2.25 -3.39 -9.17
N ALA A 50 -3.53 -3.54 -8.88
CA ALA A 50 -4.45 -4.29 -9.74
C ALA A 50 -4.52 -3.68 -11.16
N ALA A 51 -4.58 -2.35 -11.27
CA ALA A 51 -4.54 -1.67 -12.55
C ALA A 51 -3.20 -1.86 -13.29
N ASN A 52 -2.06 -1.92 -12.57
CA ASN A 52 -0.76 -2.26 -13.15
C ASN A 52 -0.72 -3.68 -13.71
N GLN A 53 -1.30 -4.64 -12.98
CA GLN A 53 -1.41 -6.02 -13.43
C GLN A 53 -2.30 -6.13 -14.69
N ASP A 54 -3.45 -5.46 -14.69
CA ASP A 54 -4.32 -5.39 -15.87
C ASP A 54 -3.59 -4.76 -17.06
N ALA A 55 -2.84 -3.69 -16.85
CA ALA A 55 -2.03 -3.05 -17.90
C ALA A 55 -0.98 -4.00 -18.47
N ALA A 56 -0.27 -4.77 -17.62
CA ALA A 56 0.69 -5.77 -18.06
C ALA A 56 0.01 -6.89 -18.88
N MET A 57 -1.14 -7.38 -18.43
CA MET A 57 -1.94 -8.38 -19.17
C MET A 57 -2.39 -7.87 -20.54
N GLN A 58 -2.89 -6.63 -20.63
CA GLN A 58 -3.29 -6.03 -21.90
C GLN A 58 -2.09 -5.78 -22.83
N ALA A 59 -0.97 -5.34 -22.30
CA ALA A 59 0.26 -5.13 -23.07
C ALA A 59 0.87 -6.44 -23.60
N ALA A 60 0.59 -7.57 -22.96
CA ALA A 60 1.05 -8.88 -23.41
C ALA A 60 0.29 -9.40 -24.65
N ILE A 61 -0.95 -8.98 -24.88
CA ILE A 61 -1.77 -9.43 -26.02
C ILE A 61 -1.04 -9.17 -27.36
N PRO A 62 -0.56 -7.96 -27.67
CA PRO A 62 0.11 -7.68 -28.95
C PRO A 62 1.58 -8.10 -28.97
N ALA A 63 2.16 -8.63 -27.89
CA ALA A 63 3.60 -8.83 -27.77
C ALA A 63 4.19 -9.79 -28.85
N GLY A 64 3.42 -10.78 -29.29
CA GLY A 64 3.81 -11.74 -30.32
C GLY A 64 3.32 -11.40 -31.72
N GLU A 65 2.49 -10.39 -31.87
CA GLU A 65 1.86 -10.04 -33.12
C GLU A 65 2.85 -9.35 -34.08
N LEU A 66 2.53 -9.36 -35.36
CA LEU A 66 3.25 -8.58 -36.36
C LEU A 66 2.86 -7.10 -36.21
N PRO A 67 3.77 -6.17 -36.49
CA PRO A 67 3.41 -4.75 -36.61
C PRO A 67 2.32 -4.54 -37.66
N ASP A 68 1.53 -3.49 -37.52
CA ASP A 68 0.50 -3.16 -38.49
C ASP A 68 1.09 -2.96 -39.90
N PRO A 69 0.36 -3.42 -40.94
CA PRO A 69 0.77 -3.17 -42.32
C PRO A 69 0.72 -1.67 -42.63
N LYS A 70 1.68 -1.21 -43.42
CA LYS A 70 1.80 0.19 -43.83
C LYS A 70 1.29 0.36 -45.25
N LEU A 71 0.38 1.30 -45.48
CA LEU A 71 -0.08 1.72 -46.80
C LEU A 71 0.88 2.82 -47.31
N ALA A 72 1.46 2.59 -48.48
CA ALA A 72 2.30 3.57 -49.17
C ALA A 72 1.55 4.12 -50.39
N LEU A 73 1.44 5.41 -50.46
CA LEU A 73 0.89 6.13 -51.61
C LEU A 73 1.96 7.11 -52.11
N GLY A 74 2.18 7.12 -53.43
CA GLY A 74 3.22 8.00 -53.93
C GLY A 74 3.20 8.18 -55.46
N ILE A 75 4.02 9.07 -55.92
CA ILE A 75 4.33 9.28 -57.33
C ILE A 75 5.83 9.05 -57.47
N GLN A 76 6.23 8.10 -58.32
CA GLN A 76 7.64 7.83 -58.61
C GLN A 76 8.02 8.46 -59.94
N ASN A 77 9.28 8.88 -60.04
CA ASN A 77 9.90 9.44 -61.24
C ASN A 77 9.09 10.58 -61.88
N PHE A 78 8.58 11.50 -61.04
CA PHE A 78 7.86 12.68 -61.52
C PHE A 78 8.81 13.64 -62.24
N PRO A 79 8.58 13.94 -63.56
CA PRO A 79 9.50 14.74 -64.35
C PRO A 79 9.44 16.22 -63.96
N ILE A 80 10.59 16.77 -63.59
CA ILE A 80 10.75 18.18 -63.23
C ILE A 80 11.38 19.02 -64.36
N GLU A 81 11.91 18.36 -65.40
CA GLU A 81 12.54 18.96 -66.58
C GLU A 81 12.12 18.24 -67.85
N GLY A 82 12.38 18.81 -69.03
CA GLY A 82 12.08 18.26 -70.37
C GLY A 82 10.63 18.41 -70.80
N ASP A 83 10.28 17.82 -71.93
CA ASP A 83 8.97 17.96 -72.61
C ASP A 83 7.78 17.40 -71.79
N ALA A 84 8.04 16.45 -70.91
CA ALA A 84 7.04 15.83 -70.03
C ALA A 84 6.95 16.51 -68.65
N ARG A 85 7.63 17.62 -68.41
CA ARG A 85 7.67 18.34 -67.16
C ARG A 85 6.27 18.55 -66.57
N GLY A 86 6.09 18.20 -65.29
CA GLY A 86 4.82 18.39 -64.55
C GLY A 86 3.68 17.44 -65.00
N SER A 87 3.94 16.47 -65.82
CA SER A 87 2.93 15.54 -66.31
C SER A 87 2.99 14.23 -65.54
N LEU A 88 1.80 13.73 -65.11
CA LEU A 88 1.63 12.40 -64.47
C LEU A 88 1.51 11.24 -65.46
N THR A 89 1.33 11.54 -66.79
CA THR A 89 0.95 10.53 -67.76
C THR A 89 1.76 10.55 -69.06
N ARG A 90 2.51 11.60 -69.38
CA ARG A 90 3.26 11.74 -70.63
C ARG A 90 4.62 11.07 -70.60
N ASP A 91 5.24 10.98 -69.43
CA ASP A 91 6.54 10.35 -69.25
C ASP A 91 6.35 8.85 -68.98
N PHE A 92 7.13 8.00 -69.67
CA PHE A 92 7.01 6.54 -69.55
C PHE A 92 7.53 6.00 -68.21
N MET A 93 8.30 6.78 -67.48
CA MET A 93 8.85 6.43 -66.16
C MET A 93 7.96 6.87 -65.02
N THR A 94 7.09 7.85 -65.21
CA THR A 94 6.19 8.38 -64.16
C THR A 94 5.15 7.36 -63.79
N MET A 95 5.10 7.01 -62.47
CA MET A 95 4.17 6.02 -61.95
C MET A 95 3.45 6.54 -60.70
N GLN A 96 2.15 6.39 -60.68
CA GLN A 96 1.32 6.57 -59.47
C GLN A 96 1.30 5.23 -58.71
N MET A 97 1.78 5.19 -57.51
CA MET A 97 2.02 3.96 -56.74
C MET A 97 1.01 3.84 -55.59
N VAL A 98 0.43 2.66 -55.42
CA VAL A 98 -0.27 2.22 -54.22
C VAL A 98 0.40 0.92 -53.78
N GLY A 99 0.94 0.89 -52.55
CA GLY A 99 1.63 -0.28 -52.06
C GLY A 99 1.24 -0.62 -50.63
N VAL A 100 1.41 -1.87 -50.26
CA VAL A 100 1.28 -2.36 -48.86
C VAL A 100 2.60 -2.99 -48.46
N MET A 101 3.12 -2.55 -47.33
CA MET A 101 4.35 -3.08 -46.72
C MET A 101 4.03 -3.74 -45.38
N GLN A 102 4.61 -4.92 -45.17
CA GLN A 102 4.54 -5.62 -43.89
C GLN A 102 5.95 -5.88 -43.34
N GLU A 103 6.19 -5.40 -42.14
CA GLU A 103 7.39 -5.75 -41.38
C GLU A 103 7.20 -7.10 -40.69
N VAL A 104 8.23 -7.95 -40.74
CA VAL A 104 8.24 -9.27 -40.10
C VAL A 104 9.49 -9.38 -39.22
N PRO A 105 9.39 -8.98 -37.93
CA PRO A 105 10.45 -9.18 -36.97
C PRO A 105 10.83 -10.66 -36.89
N ASN A 106 12.12 -10.94 -36.69
CA ASN A 106 12.60 -12.30 -36.62
C ASN A 106 11.91 -13.12 -35.51
N ARG A 107 11.80 -14.42 -35.70
CA ARG A 107 11.09 -15.31 -34.77
C ARG A 107 11.61 -15.24 -33.34
N ALA A 108 12.95 -15.11 -33.16
CA ALA A 108 13.54 -15.02 -31.84
C ALA A 108 13.10 -13.76 -31.11
N LYS A 109 13.03 -12.63 -31.84
CA LYS A 109 12.57 -11.34 -31.29
C LYS A 109 11.11 -11.39 -30.86
N ARG A 110 10.21 -11.94 -31.71
CA ARG A 110 8.80 -12.12 -31.37
C ARG A 110 8.61 -13.01 -30.14
N ARG A 111 9.33 -14.16 -30.10
CA ARG A 111 9.31 -15.06 -28.96
C ARG A 111 9.81 -14.39 -27.68
N ALA A 112 10.94 -13.66 -27.75
CA ALA A 112 11.48 -12.94 -26.62
C ALA A 112 10.56 -11.82 -26.10
N ARG A 113 9.78 -11.17 -27.01
CA ARG A 113 8.75 -10.20 -26.61
C ARG A 113 7.63 -10.85 -25.80
N VAL A 114 7.15 -12.02 -26.23
CA VAL A 114 6.12 -12.77 -25.50
C VAL A 114 6.65 -13.21 -24.13
N GLU A 115 7.89 -13.73 -24.07
CA GLU A 115 8.54 -14.12 -22.82
C GLU A 115 8.72 -12.93 -21.87
N ALA A 116 9.12 -11.77 -22.38
CA ALA A 116 9.27 -10.55 -21.59
C ALA A 116 7.91 -10.04 -21.07
N ALA A 117 6.88 -10.08 -21.91
CA ALA A 117 5.54 -9.67 -21.51
C ALA A 117 4.95 -10.59 -20.44
N GLN A 118 5.14 -11.91 -20.57
CA GLN A 118 4.70 -12.87 -19.54
C GLN A 118 5.44 -12.66 -18.22
N ALA A 119 6.78 -12.49 -18.27
CA ALA A 119 7.56 -12.20 -17.08
C ALA A 119 7.17 -10.86 -16.42
N GLY A 120 6.75 -9.88 -17.22
CA GLY A 120 6.19 -8.61 -16.72
C GLY A 120 4.87 -8.80 -15.97
N ILE A 121 3.99 -9.70 -16.43
CA ILE A 121 2.76 -10.05 -15.69
C ILE A 121 3.11 -10.68 -14.33
N ASP A 122 4.04 -11.65 -14.34
CA ASP A 122 4.45 -12.36 -13.11
C ASP A 122 5.13 -11.40 -12.10
N SER A 123 5.88 -10.41 -12.61
CA SER A 123 6.49 -9.34 -11.83
C SER A 123 5.42 -8.42 -11.20
N ALA A 124 4.41 -8.01 -11.97
CA ALA A 124 3.31 -7.18 -11.48
C ALA A 124 2.48 -7.90 -10.40
N ASP A 125 2.22 -9.19 -10.55
CA ASP A 125 1.54 -10.02 -9.55
C ASP A 125 2.35 -10.14 -8.25
N ALA A 126 3.67 -10.30 -8.35
CA ALA A 126 4.52 -10.34 -7.17
C ALA A 126 4.56 -9.00 -6.42
N LEU A 127 4.58 -7.87 -7.14
CA LEU A 127 4.53 -6.53 -6.54
C LEU A 127 3.17 -6.24 -5.89
N GLU A 128 2.07 -6.78 -6.42
CA GLU A 128 0.76 -6.70 -5.78
C GLU A 128 0.76 -7.41 -4.42
N ARG A 129 1.38 -8.59 -4.31
CA ARG A 129 1.53 -9.30 -3.03
C ARG A 129 2.37 -8.51 -2.02
N VAL A 130 3.42 -7.85 -2.46
CA VAL A 130 4.23 -6.95 -1.60
C VAL A 130 3.38 -5.80 -1.05
N GLU A 131 2.60 -5.14 -1.92
CA GLU A 131 1.76 -4.02 -1.48
C GLU A 131 0.63 -4.49 -0.55
N ARG A 132 0.05 -5.66 -0.78
CA ARG A 132 -0.97 -6.26 0.11
C ARG A 132 -0.41 -6.50 1.52
N LEU A 133 0.79 -7.08 1.62
CA LEU A 133 1.48 -7.25 2.89
C LEU A 133 1.66 -5.92 3.61
N LYS A 134 2.14 -4.91 2.90
CA LYS A 134 2.36 -3.56 3.43
C LYS A 134 1.06 -2.94 3.92
N VAL A 135 -0.03 -3.00 3.14
CA VAL A 135 -1.35 -2.47 3.53
C VAL A 135 -1.83 -3.13 4.82
N ARG A 136 -1.73 -4.46 4.93
CA ARG A 136 -2.13 -5.19 6.14
C ARG A 136 -1.30 -4.79 7.34
N ARG A 137 0.01 -4.79 7.21
CA ARG A 137 0.95 -4.41 8.29
C ARG A 137 0.70 -2.98 8.77
N GLU A 138 0.66 -2.02 7.85
CA GLU A 138 0.50 -0.61 8.21
C GLU A 138 -0.88 -0.32 8.81
N THR A 139 -1.93 -1.01 8.34
CA THR A 139 -3.27 -0.93 8.93
C THR A 139 -3.28 -1.44 10.37
N ALA A 140 -2.63 -2.59 10.61
CA ALA A 140 -2.52 -3.14 11.97
C ALA A 140 -1.77 -2.19 12.91
N LEU A 141 -0.64 -1.63 12.45
CA LEU A 141 0.15 -0.68 13.24
C LEU A 141 -0.64 0.61 13.56
N ALA A 142 -1.39 1.13 12.58
CA ALA A 142 -2.24 2.31 12.76
C ALA A 142 -3.39 2.03 13.75
N TRP A 143 -4.05 0.87 13.63
CA TRP A 143 -5.12 0.45 14.53
C TRP A 143 -4.59 0.28 15.98
N ILE A 144 -3.47 -0.41 16.16
CA ILE A 144 -2.83 -0.60 17.48
C ILE A 144 -2.49 0.74 18.11
N GLY A 145 -1.93 1.68 17.31
CA GLY A 145 -1.64 3.03 17.77
C GLY A 145 -2.88 3.78 18.26
N GLY A 146 -3.96 3.73 17.48
CA GLY A 146 -5.25 4.33 17.83
C GLY A 146 -5.87 3.69 19.07
N PHE A 147 -5.86 2.36 19.15
CA PHE A 147 -6.37 1.61 20.30
C PHE A 147 -5.64 1.97 21.60
N ALA A 148 -4.32 2.13 21.54
CA ALA A 148 -3.54 2.58 22.70
C ALA A 148 -3.98 3.95 23.23
N VAL A 149 -4.25 4.89 22.32
CA VAL A 149 -4.74 6.22 22.70
C VAL A 149 -6.14 6.14 23.34
N GLU A 150 -7.05 5.34 22.78
CA GLU A 150 -8.37 5.13 23.38
C GLU A 150 -8.27 4.50 24.80
N GLN A 151 -7.35 3.53 25.00
CA GLN A 151 -7.09 2.94 26.31
C GLN A 151 -6.56 3.99 27.32
N LYS A 152 -5.68 4.88 26.90
CA LYS A 152 -5.19 5.97 27.75
C LYS A 152 -6.29 6.94 28.12
N LEU A 153 -7.13 7.36 27.15
CA LEU A 153 -8.27 8.25 27.40
C LEU A 153 -9.27 7.64 28.36
N GLN A 154 -9.54 6.34 28.27
CA GLN A 154 -10.38 5.63 29.24
C GLN A 154 -9.78 5.67 30.66
N LEU A 155 -8.46 5.57 30.79
CA LEU A 155 -7.78 5.69 32.09
C LEU A 155 -7.99 7.07 32.71
N PHE A 156 -8.05 8.14 31.94
CA PHE A 156 -8.21 9.51 32.43
C PHE A 156 -9.54 9.71 33.16
N GLN A 157 -10.62 9.04 32.78
CA GLN A 157 -11.88 9.07 33.53
C GLN A 157 -11.68 8.60 34.97
N THR A 158 -10.93 7.51 35.14
CA THR A 158 -10.59 6.98 36.49
C THR A 158 -9.68 7.94 37.24
N LEU A 159 -8.71 8.56 36.59
CA LEU A 159 -7.79 9.50 37.23
C LEU A 159 -8.50 10.76 37.75
N TYR A 160 -9.48 11.27 37.00
CA TYR A 160 -10.31 12.39 37.48
C TYR A 160 -11.16 12.01 38.67
N ASP A 161 -11.75 10.79 38.69
CA ASP A 161 -12.52 10.30 39.83
C ASP A 161 -11.61 10.17 41.08
N GLU A 162 -10.43 9.59 40.93
CA GLU A 162 -9.45 9.49 42.01
C GLU A 162 -9.01 10.86 42.49
N ASN A 163 -8.82 11.87 41.63
CA ASN A 163 -8.47 13.22 42.03
C ASN A 163 -9.61 13.92 42.79
N ARG A 164 -10.87 13.66 42.42
CA ARG A 164 -12.05 14.13 43.19
C ARG A 164 -12.07 13.57 44.62
N LEU A 165 -11.67 12.31 44.78
CA LEU A 165 -11.56 11.69 46.12
C LEU A 165 -10.44 12.31 46.94
N LEU A 166 -9.28 12.63 46.32
CA LEU A 166 -8.20 13.36 46.96
C LEU A 166 -8.67 14.74 47.44
N ALA A 167 -9.38 15.49 46.56
CA ALA A 167 -9.91 16.82 46.91
C ALA A 167 -10.82 16.79 48.14
N LYS A 168 -11.74 15.77 48.21
CA LYS A 168 -12.60 15.57 49.38
C LYS A 168 -11.79 15.25 50.64
N ALA A 169 -10.77 14.42 50.57
CA ALA A 169 -9.92 14.07 51.72
C ALA A 169 -9.15 15.27 52.23
N VAL A 170 -8.59 16.10 51.34
CA VAL A 170 -7.89 17.35 51.69
C VAL A 170 -8.85 18.33 52.36
N GLN A 171 -10.06 18.53 51.79
CA GLN A 171 -11.07 19.42 52.37
C GLN A 171 -11.53 18.96 53.78
N ALA A 172 -11.71 17.66 53.99
CA ALA A 172 -12.04 17.11 55.29
C ALA A 172 -10.96 17.34 56.33
N ASN A 173 -9.68 17.18 55.98
CA ASN A 173 -8.58 17.46 56.88
C ASN A 173 -8.46 18.96 57.24
N LEU A 174 -8.64 19.85 56.26
CA LEU A 174 -8.66 21.31 56.51
C LEU A 174 -9.84 21.72 57.43
N ALA A 175 -11.06 21.17 57.18
CA ALA A 175 -12.22 21.43 58.02
C ALA A 175 -12.03 20.92 59.46
N GLY A 176 -11.24 19.87 59.66
CA GLY A 176 -10.83 19.34 60.97
C GLY A 176 -9.70 20.11 61.60
N GLY A 177 -9.23 21.22 61.04
CA GLY A 177 -8.10 22.00 61.56
C GLY A 177 -6.75 21.31 61.38
N ARG A 178 -6.66 20.36 60.45
CA ARG A 178 -5.48 19.55 60.16
C ARG A 178 -5.01 19.84 58.74
N GLY A 179 -3.78 20.32 58.58
CA GLY A 179 -3.20 20.68 57.30
C GLY A 179 -3.10 22.18 57.08
N GLN A 180 -2.47 22.58 55.97
CA GLN A 180 -2.22 23.98 55.61
C GLN A 180 -3.22 24.42 54.52
N ALA A 181 -3.57 25.71 54.50
CA ALA A 181 -4.47 26.26 53.47
C ALA A 181 -3.94 25.98 52.04
N ALA A 182 -2.59 25.97 51.87
CA ALA A 182 -1.91 25.64 50.61
C ALA A 182 -2.22 24.23 50.13
N ASP A 183 -2.54 23.28 51.01
CA ASP A 183 -2.87 21.88 50.65
C ASP A 183 -4.10 21.82 49.73
N SER A 184 -5.01 22.80 49.81
CA SER A 184 -6.19 22.89 48.94
C SER A 184 -5.85 23.10 47.46
N LEU A 185 -4.62 23.50 47.16
CA LEU A 185 -4.16 23.72 45.76
C LEU A 185 -3.68 22.43 45.11
N ALA A 186 -3.21 21.42 45.86
CA ALA A 186 -2.65 20.20 45.30
C ALA A 186 -3.61 19.43 44.37
N PRO A 187 -4.90 19.18 44.73
CA PRO A 187 -5.82 18.54 43.81
C PRO A 187 -6.14 19.39 42.57
N LYS A 188 -6.12 20.71 42.71
CA LYS A 188 -6.33 21.63 41.58
C LYS A 188 -5.16 21.60 40.60
N GLN A 189 -3.92 21.55 41.12
CA GLN A 189 -2.72 21.40 40.29
C GLN A 189 -2.72 20.05 39.57
N GLU A 190 -3.06 18.95 40.29
CA GLU A 190 -3.17 17.63 39.66
C GLU A 190 -4.23 17.63 38.55
N ALA A 191 -5.41 18.23 38.77
CA ALA A 191 -6.44 18.35 37.76
C ALA A 191 -5.97 19.14 36.51
N ALA A 192 -5.20 20.21 36.70
CA ALA A 192 -4.68 20.98 35.57
C ALA A 192 -3.62 20.18 34.78
N LEU A 193 -2.74 19.44 35.45
CA LEU A 193 -1.77 18.56 34.78
C LEU A 193 -2.42 17.40 34.05
N LEU A 194 -3.52 16.81 34.59
CA LEU A 194 -4.29 15.81 33.92
C LEU A 194 -4.96 16.38 32.66
N ALA A 195 -5.53 17.59 32.73
CA ALA A 195 -6.15 18.24 31.57
C ALA A 195 -5.12 18.50 30.45
N GLU A 196 -3.91 18.97 30.78
CA GLU A 196 -2.83 19.15 29.80
C GLU A 196 -2.45 17.85 29.11
N GLN A 197 -2.34 16.75 29.86
CA GLN A 197 -2.06 15.43 29.28
C GLN A 197 -3.23 14.89 28.45
N GLU A 198 -4.48 15.16 28.84
CA GLU A 198 -5.67 14.78 28.08
C GLU A 198 -5.70 15.53 26.74
N ASP A 199 -5.41 16.83 26.71
CA ASP A 199 -5.31 17.62 25.47
C ASP A 199 -4.27 17.02 24.50
N GLU A 200 -3.13 16.57 25.02
CA GLU A 200 -2.12 15.88 24.22
C GLU A 200 -2.64 14.54 23.67
N LEU A 201 -3.37 13.75 24.45
CA LEU A 201 -3.97 12.50 24.02
C LEU A 201 -5.06 12.73 22.96
N GLU A 202 -5.85 13.79 23.06
CA GLU A 202 -6.84 14.16 22.05
C GLU A 202 -6.19 14.52 20.72
N ARG A 203 -5.09 15.26 20.75
CA ARG A 203 -4.26 15.49 19.56
C ARG A 203 -3.78 14.16 18.97
N ASN A 204 -3.23 13.26 19.80
CA ASN A 204 -2.74 11.96 19.39
C ASN A 204 -3.87 11.07 18.81
N ARG A 205 -5.08 11.16 19.37
CA ARG A 205 -6.28 10.50 18.85
C ARG A 205 -6.61 10.96 17.43
N THR A 206 -6.57 12.27 17.23
CA THR A 206 -6.81 12.86 15.90
C THR A 206 -5.78 12.38 14.88
N GLN A 207 -4.50 12.34 15.26
CA GLN A 207 -3.42 11.84 14.42
C GLN A 207 -3.56 10.34 14.11
N ALA A 208 -3.88 9.53 15.12
CA ALA A 208 -4.07 8.08 14.96
C ALA A 208 -5.25 7.77 14.02
N ARG A 209 -6.36 8.50 14.17
CA ARG A 209 -7.52 8.39 13.26
C ARG A 209 -7.17 8.79 11.83
N ALA A 210 -6.38 9.84 11.65
CA ALA A 210 -5.91 10.25 10.33
C ALA A 210 -4.99 9.18 9.70
N ALA A 211 -4.11 8.57 10.48
CA ALA A 211 -3.24 7.48 10.04
C ALA A 211 -4.06 6.25 9.62
N LEU A 212 -5.06 5.86 10.40
CA LEU A 212 -5.93 4.73 10.09
C LEU A 212 -6.81 5.03 8.85
N ARG A 213 -7.33 6.26 8.74
CA ARG A 213 -8.14 6.70 7.62
C ARG A 213 -7.45 6.56 6.26
N ARG A 214 -6.15 6.65 6.23
CA ARG A 214 -5.36 6.43 5.02
C ARG A 214 -5.62 5.04 4.41
N TRP A 215 -5.90 4.04 5.25
CA TRP A 215 -6.02 2.65 4.86
C TRP A 215 -7.48 2.18 4.75
N VAL A 216 -8.33 2.55 5.72
CA VAL A 216 -9.71 2.07 5.81
C VAL A 216 -10.76 3.10 5.36
N GLY A 217 -10.32 4.29 4.91
CA GLY A 217 -11.24 5.33 4.45
C GLY A 217 -12.06 5.98 5.59
N PRO A 218 -13.28 6.45 5.30
CA PRO A 218 -14.09 7.25 6.25
C PRO A 218 -14.50 6.53 7.53
N VAL A 219 -14.54 5.20 7.54
CA VAL A 219 -14.94 4.36 8.70
C VAL A 219 -13.97 4.51 9.89
N ALA A 220 -12.76 5.04 9.68
CA ALA A 220 -11.81 5.33 10.75
C ALA A 220 -12.29 6.33 11.82
N VAL A 221 -13.46 6.92 11.67
CA VAL A 221 -14.09 7.83 12.67
C VAL A 221 -14.74 7.05 13.80
N GLU A 222 -15.12 5.79 13.57
CA GLU A 222 -15.74 4.93 14.56
C GLU A 222 -14.80 4.65 15.75
N PRO A 223 -15.33 4.46 16.98
CA PRO A 223 -14.51 4.07 18.11
C PRO A 223 -13.81 2.74 17.84
N LEU A 224 -12.57 2.61 18.31
CA LEU A 224 -11.85 1.35 18.22
C LEU A 224 -12.24 0.44 19.39
N SER A 225 -12.44 -0.85 19.11
CA SER A 225 -12.84 -1.82 20.14
C SER A 225 -12.16 -3.17 19.94
N GLY A 226 -12.08 -3.92 21.03
CA GLY A 226 -11.47 -5.24 21.06
C GLY A 226 -10.50 -5.41 22.22
N SER A 227 -9.52 -6.26 22.03
CA SER A 227 -8.40 -6.49 22.94
C SER A 227 -7.09 -6.22 22.24
N TRP A 228 -6.01 -6.11 23.02
CA TRP A 228 -4.67 -6.07 22.45
C TRP A 228 -4.46 -7.30 21.55
N PRO A 229 -4.11 -7.09 20.28
CA PRO A 229 -3.84 -8.22 19.40
C PRO A 229 -2.62 -9.00 19.90
N SER A 230 -2.73 -10.32 19.81
CA SER A 230 -1.64 -11.22 20.19
C SER A 230 -1.44 -12.24 19.07
N TRP A 231 -0.30 -12.14 18.40
CA TRP A 231 0.14 -13.16 17.46
C TRP A 231 1.20 -14.02 18.11
N ARG A 232 1.17 -15.31 17.80
CA ARG A 232 2.20 -16.23 18.26
C ARG A 232 3.50 -15.92 17.53
N VAL A 233 4.54 -15.60 18.29
CA VAL A 233 5.90 -15.40 17.78
C VAL A 233 6.68 -16.68 17.95
N ASP A 234 7.09 -17.28 16.84
CA ASP A 234 7.93 -18.50 16.81
C ASP A 234 9.26 -18.18 16.12
N ASP A 235 10.31 -17.99 16.93
CA ASP A 235 11.64 -17.59 16.47
C ASP A 235 12.20 -18.54 15.38
N LEU A 236 12.03 -19.85 15.57
CA LEU A 236 12.57 -20.82 14.63
C LEU A 236 11.80 -20.79 13.31
N HIS A 237 10.49 -20.75 13.39
CA HIS A 237 9.64 -20.63 12.20
C HIS A 237 9.96 -19.37 11.39
N PHE A 238 10.06 -18.23 12.04
CA PHE A 238 10.33 -16.95 11.35
C PHE A 238 11.71 -16.92 10.67
N ARG A 239 12.73 -17.47 11.32
CA ARG A 239 14.07 -17.58 10.70
C ARG A 239 14.09 -18.48 9.47
N HIS A 240 13.32 -19.57 9.48
CA HIS A 240 13.18 -20.45 8.32
C HIS A 240 12.27 -19.88 7.22
N SER A 241 11.43 -18.90 7.56
CA SER A 241 10.50 -18.24 6.62
C SER A 241 11.07 -16.97 5.98
N LEU A 242 12.31 -16.59 6.32
CA LEU A 242 12.93 -15.36 5.80
C LEU A 242 12.89 -15.30 4.26
N ASP A 243 13.30 -16.36 3.58
CA ASP A 243 13.31 -16.42 2.11
C ASP A 243 11.90 -16.42 1.49
N ARG A 244 10.86 -16.62 2.29
CA ARG A 244 9.45 -16.57 1.86
C ARG A 244 8.85 -15.18 1.97
N HIS A 245 9.61 -14.19 2.47
CA HIS A 245 9.13 -12.82 2.55
C HIS A 245 8.74 -12.31 1.16
N PRO A 246 7.53 -11.76 0.97
CA PRO A 246 7.04 -11.34 -0.35
C PRO A 246 7.98 -10.39 -1.09
N GLU A 247 8.64 -9.45 -0.39
CA GLU A 247 9.64 -8.56 -0.99
C GLU A 247 10.83 -9.32 -1.56
N LEU A 248 11.30 -10.40 -0.89
CA LEU A 248 12.39 -11.24 -1.40
C LEU A 248 11.92 -12.15 -2.54
N GLN A 249 10.68 -12.66 -2.46
CA GLN A 249 10.10 -13.48 -3.52
C GLN A 249 9.85 -12.68 -4.80
N ALA A 250 9.55 -11.38 -4.70
CA ALA A 250 9.33 -10.52 -5.85
C ALA A 250 10.58 -10.37 -6.74
N PHE A 251 11.79 -10.54 -6.20
CA PHE A 251 13.01 -10.50 -7.01
C PHE A 251 13.10 -11.63 -8.03
N THR A 252 12.47 -12.79 -7.78
CA THR A 252 12.49 -13.91 -8.74
C THR A 252 11.82 -13.54 -10.07
N PRO A 253 10.55 -13.14 -10.13
CA PRO A 253 9.93 -12.72 -11.39
C PRO A 253 10.56 -11.44 -11.97
N MET A 254 11.01 -10.48 -11.15
CA MET A 254 11.73 -9.29 -11.64
C MET A 254 13.04 -9.66 -12.34
N THR A 255 13.81 -10.62 -11.82
CA THR A 255 15.02 -11.11 -12.47
C THR A 255 14.69 -11.87 -13.76
N GLN A 256 13.64 -12.68 -13.77
CA GLN A 256 13.17 -13.37 -14.98
C GLN A 256 12.72 -12.38 -16.07
N GLU A 257 12.07 -11.29 -15.70
CA GLU A 257 11.73 -10.20 -16.63
C GLU A 257 12.98 -9.56 -17.20
N ALA A 258 13.96 -9.21 -16.36
CA ALA A 258 15.24 -8.64 -16.81
C ALA A 258 16.01 -9.60 -17.74
N GLU A 259 16.04 -10.90 -17.44
CA GLU A 259 16.62 -11.92 -18.33
C GLU A 259 15.87 -12.03 -19.68
N ALA A 260 14.54 -11.91 -19.67
CA ALA A 260 13.76 -11.89 -20.90
C ALA A 260 14.09 -10.65 -21.75
N GLN A 261 14.38 -9.51 -21.12
CA GLN A 261 14.87 -8.31 -21.81
C GLN A 261 16.30 -8.52 -22.38
N VAL A 262 17.16 -9.29 -21.70
CA VAL A 262 18.46 -9.69 -22.28
C VAL A 262 18.25 -10.53 -23.54
N ARG A 263 17.36 -11.55 -23.50
CA ARG A 263 17.05 -12.38 -24.67
C ARG A 263 16.46 -11.57 -25.83
N LEU A 264 15.64 -10.55 -25.53
CA LEU A 264 15.12 -9.63 -26.53
C LEU A 264 16.23 -8.83 -27.19
N ALA A 265 17.17 -8.28 -26.41
CA ALA A 265 18.32 -7.55 -26.93
C ALA A 265 19.27 -8.47 -27.74
N GLU A 266 19.43 -9.74 -27.36
CA GLU A 266 20.19 -10.72 -28.13
C GLU A 266 19.51 -11.07 -29.47
N ALA A 267 18.17 -11.06 -29.51
CA ALA A 267 17.42 -11.29 -30.73
C ALA A 267 17.59 -10.16 -31.75
N ASP A 268 17.96 -8.95 -31.34
CA ASP A 268 18.28 -7.83 -32.22
C ASP A 268 19.57 -8.04 -33.05
N LYS A 269 20.38 -9.10 -32.76
CA LYS A 269 21.49 -9.54 -33.62
C LYS A 269 21.04 -10.35 -34.83
N LYS A 270 19.78 -10.77 -34.91
CA LYS A 270 19.23 -11.51 -36.03
C LYS A 270 18.51 -10.56 -36.97
N PRO A 271 18.61 -10.78 -38.31
CA PRO A 271 17.93 -9.95 -39.27
C PRO A 271 16.42 -9.93 -39.07
N ASP A 272 15.83 -8.75 -39.07
CA ASP A 272 14.42 -8.57 -39.37
C ASP A 272 14.26 -8.40 -40.88
N TRP A 273 13.06 -8.65 -41.40
CA TRP A 273 12.78 -8.47 -42.80
C TRP A 273 11.39 -7.88 -43.01
N SER A 274 11.21 -7.30 -44.22
CA SER A 274 9.91 -6.77 -44.62
C SER A 274 9.66 -7.13 -46.08
N TRP A 275 8.42 -7.14 -46.47
CA TRP A 275 8.01 -7.25 -47.86
C TRP A 275 7.06 -6.12 -48.20
N GLU A 276 7.12 -5.68 -49.48
CA GLU A 276 6.26 -4.66 -50.04
C GLU A 276 5.68 -5.19 -51.37
N LEU A 277 4.37 -5.03 -51.54
CA LEU A 277 3.67 -5.25 -52.78
C LEU A 277 3.10 -3.92 -53.25
N ALA A 278 3.50 -3.43 -54.41
CA ALA A 278 3.03 -2.16 -54.96
C ALA A 278 2.47 -2.32 -56.37
N TYR A 279 1.30 -1.73 -56.57
CA TYR A 279 0.69 -1.51 -57.88
C TYR A 279 1.04 -0.10 -58.35
N GLN A 280 1.48 -0.01 -59.65
CA GLN A 280 1.98 1.22 -60.25
C GLN A 280 1.21 1.49 -61.51
N LYS A 281 0.38 2.55 -61.50
CA LYS A 281 -0.35 3.01 -62.68
C LYS A 281 0.51 3.99 -63.47
N ARG A 282 0.65 3.74 -64.75
CA ARG A 282 1.32 4.61 -65.70
C ARG A 282 0.31 5.32 -66.62
N GLY A 283 0.83 6.20 -67.51
CA GLY A 283 -0.02 6.83 -68.53
C GLY A 283 -0.64 5.81 -69.48
N GLU A 284 -1.83 6.13 -70.10
CA GLU A 284 -2.60 5.21 -70.92
C GLU A 284 -1.83 4.54 -72.06
N ALA A 285 -0.74 5.14 -72.53
CA ALA A 285 0.14 4.58 -73.54
C ALA A 285 1.04 3.43 -73.04
N PHE A 286 1.07 3.21 -71.69
CA PHE A 286 2.00 2.28 -71.06
C PHE A 286 1.24 1.35 -70.15
N GLY A 287 1.55 0.07 -70.13
CA GLY A 287 0.94 -0.92 -69.25
C GLY A 287 1.25 -0.65 -67.77
N ASP A 288 0.33 -0.94 -66.89
CA ASP A 288 0.52 -0.88 -65.40
C ASP A 288 1.51 -1.95 -64.93
N MET A 289 2.14 -1.72 -63.79
CA MET A 289 3.15 -2.63 -63.25
C MET A 289 2.80 -3.06 -61.83
N VAL A 290 3.31 -4.22 -61.44
CA VAL A 290 3.31 -4.71 -60.08
C VAL A 290 4.75 -4.97 -59.67
N SER A 291 5.15 -4.46 -58.50
CA SER A 291 6.47 -4.73 -57.94
C SER A 291 6.33 -5.42 -56.58
N VAL A 292 7.28 -6.34 -56.33
CA VAL A 292 7.44 -7.00 -55.04
C VAL A 292 8.88 -6.72 -54.59
N GLN A 293 8.99 -6.21 -53.40
CA GLN A 293 10.30 -5.90 -52.79
C GLN A 293 10.46 -6.61 -51.44
N PHE A 294 11.62 -7.15 -51.18
CA PHE A 294 12.03 -7.68 -49.90
C PHE A 294 13.18 -6.86 -49.34
N THR A 295 13.07 -6.44 -48.09
CA THR A 295 14.12 -5.70 -47.40
C THR A 295 14.56 -6.49 -46.17
N PHE A 296 15.87 -6.59 -45.94
CA PHE A 296 16.46 -7.30 -44.81
C PHE A 296 17.34 -6.34 -44.01
N ASP A 297 17.12 -6.26 -42.69
CA ASP A 297 17.98 -5.54 -41.78
C ASP A 297 19.25 -6.36 -41.53
N LEU A 298 20.41 -5.79 -41.81
CA LEU A 298 21.69 -6.48 -41.64
C LEU A 298 22.46 -5.91 -40.44
N PRO A 299 22.50 -6.62 -39.29
CA PRO A 299 23.21 -6.15 -38.08
C PRO A 299 24.73 -6.38 -38.20
N LEU A 300 25.42 -5.63 -39.09
CA LEU A 300 26.84 -5.82 -39.40
C LEU A 300 27.79 -5.26 -38.33
N PHE A 301 27.34 -4.29 -37.54
CA PHE A 301 28.18 -3.58 -36.55
C PHE A 301 27.76 -3.90 -35.13
N THR A 302 27.64 -5.19 -34.80
CA THR A 302 27.11 -5.64 -33.50
C THR A 302 27.95 -5.17 -32.33
N ALA A 303 29.27 -5.15 -32.46
CA ALA A 303 30.20 -4.74 -31.41
C ALA A 303 29.99 -3.32 -30.87
N SER A 304 29.51 -2.40 -31.73
CA SER A 304 29.26 -1.01 -31.34
C SER A 304 27.78 -0.68 -31.13
N ARG A 305 26.85 -1.58 -31.48
CA ARG A 305 25.40 -1.32 -31.43
C ARG A 305 24.67 -2.29 -30.53
N GLN A 306 24.66 -3.59 -30.87
CA GLN A 306 23.88 -4.61 -30.14
C GLN A 306 24.59 -5.08 -28.86
N ASP A 307 25.93 -5.32 -28.93
CA ASP A 307 26.69 -5.84 -27.78
C ASP A 307 26.64 -4.91 -26.56
N PRO A 308 26.80 -3.58 -26.69
CA PRO A 308 26.62 -2.67 -25.56
C PRO A 308 25.21 -2.69 -24.97
N LYS A 309 24.18 -2.84 -25.81
CA LYS A 309 22.79 -2.95 -25.31
C LYS A 309 22.57 -4.23 -24.50
N ILE A 310 23.11 -5.37 -25.00
CA ILE A 310 23.07 -6.64 -24.29
C ILE A 310 23.84 -6.54 -22.96
N ALA A 311 25.05 -5.93 -23.00
CA ALA A 311 25.84 -5.71 -21.78
C ALA A 311 25.07 -4.86 -20.74
N ALA A 312 24.39 -3.80 -21.19
CA ALA A 312 23.55 -2.98 -20.32
C ALA A 312 22.42 -3.79 -19.69
N LYS A 313 21.71 -4.63 -20.47
CA LYS A 313 20.64 -5.49 -19.95
C LYS A 313 21.15 -6.57 -18.97
N ARG A 314 22.34 -7.13 -19.22
CA ARG A 314 22.97 -8.04 -18.27
C ARG A 314 23.37 -7.35 -16.97
N ALA A 315 23.82 -6.09 -17.03
CA ALA A 315 24.11 -5.31 -15.83
C ALA A 315 22.83 -5.05 -14.99
N GLU A 316 21.67 -4.92 -15.63
CA GLU A 316 20.37 -4.83 -14.90
C GLU A 316 20.05 -6.11 -14.12
N VAL A 317 20.33 -7.30 -14.68
CA VAL A 317 20.19 -8.59 -13.98
C VAL A 317 21.11 -8.63 -12.76
N LEU A 318 22.40 -8.31 -12.93
CA LEU A 318 23.36 -8.27 -11.83
C LEU A 318 22.97 -7.27 -10.73
N ARG A 319 22.38 -6.13 -11.12
CA ARG A 319 21.86 -5.16 -10.15
C ARG A 319 20.75 -5.76 -9.29
N LEU A 320 19.76 -6.45 -9.90
CA LEU A 320 18.67 -7.09 -9.18
C LEU A 320 19.17 -8.20 -8.24
N GLU A 321 20.15 -8.99 -8.65
CA GLU A 321 20.78 -10.00 -7.81
C GLU A 321 21.45 -9.37 -6.57
N ALA A 322 22.19 -8.28 -6.78
CA ALA A 322 22.84 -7.55 -5.70
C ALA A 322 21.82 -6.88 -4.76
N GLU A 323 20.75 -6.32 -5.30
CA GLU A 323 19.65 -5.74 -4.51
C GLU A 323 18.93 -6.80 -3.69
N ARG A 324 18.66 -8.00 -4.25
CA ARG A 324 18.10 -9.12 -3.51
C ARG A 324 18.98 -9.51 -2.33
N GLU A 325 20.29 -9.62 -2.53
CA GLU A 325 21.24 -9.97 -1.45
C GLU A 325 21.24 -8.87 -0.36
N ALA A 326 21.25 -7.59 -0.76
CA ALA A 326 21.16 -6.47 0.18
C ALA A 326 19.87 -6.52 1.00
N MET A 327 18.73 -6.72 0.34
CA MET A 327 17.42 -6.84 0.98
C MET A 327 17.35 -8.06 1.91
N THR A 328 17.96 -9.19 1.53
CA THR A 328 18.04 -10.39 2.39
C THR A 328 18.76 -10.09 3.70
N ARG A 329 19.88 -9.36 3.63
CA ARG A 329 20.63 -8.96 4.83
C ARG A 329 19.87 -7.97 5.69
N GLU A 330 19.16 -7.03 5.07
CA GLU A 330 18.31 -6.06 5.77
C GLU A 330 17.17 -6.77 6.53
N HIS A 331 16.45 -7.67 5.88
CA HIS A 331 15.40 -8.47 6.52
C HIS A 331 15.96 -9.38 7.63
N ALA A 332 17.13 -9.97 7.44
CA ALA A 332 17.75 -10.79 8.48
C ALA A 332 18.10 -9.96 9.72
N GLN A 333 18.61 -8.74 9.53
CA GLN A 333 18.86 -7.81 10.64
C GLN A 333 17.55 -7.38 11.31
N ALA A 334 16.56 -6.92 10.53
CA ALA A 334 15.27 -6.47 11.07
C ALA A 334 14.57 -7.57 11.86
N LEU A 335 14.59 -8.81 11.37
CA LEU A 335 14.07 -9.97 12.08
C LEU A 335 14.78 -10.19 13.42
N ALA A 336 16.11 -10.14 13.44
CA ALA A 336 16.88 -10.33 14.67
C ALA A 336 16.57 -9.24 15.71
N ASP A 337 16.48 -7.98 15.27
CA ASP A 337 16.17 -6.82 16.11
C ASP A 337 14.74 -6.91 16.67
N ASP A 338 13.74 -7.19 15.84
CA ASP A 338 12.34 -7.32 16.25
C ASP A 338 12.12 -8.53 17.19
N LEU A 339 12.79 -9.66 16.97
CA LEU A 339 12.74 -10.81 17.90
C LEU A 339 13.37 -10.49 19.27
N ALA A 340 14.48 -9.77 19.29
CA ALA A 340 15.12 -9.36 20.53
C ALA A 340 14.23 -8.35 21.30
N GLU A 341 13.66 -7.39 20.59
CA GLU A 341 12.75 -6.40 21.16
C GLU A 341 11.45 -7.02 21.66
N HIS A 342 10.86 -7.97 20.92
CA HIS A 342 9.65 -8.69 21.35
C HIS A 342 9.88 -9.39 22.69
N ARG A 343 10.99 -10.14 22.82
CA ARG A 343 11.33 -10.82 24.09
C ARG A 343 11.54 -9.85 25.25
N ARG A 344 12.15 -8.69 24.97
CA ARG A 344 12.31 -7.61 25.98
C ARG A 344 10.96 -7.08 26.42
N LEU A 345 10.06 -6.82 25.46
CA LEU A 345 8.74 -6.26 25.72
C LEU A 345 7.84 -7.24 26.46
N GLU A 346 7.85 -8.52 26.13
CA GLU A 346 7.11 -9.56 26.88
C GLU A 346 7.48 -9.52 28.36
N ARG A 347 8.79 -9.55 28.68
CA ARG A 347 9.25 -9.47 30.07
C ARG A 347 8.92 -8.13 30.74
N ALA A 348 8.93 -7.03 29.98
CA ALA A 348 8.60 -5.70 30.51
C ALA A 348 7.10 -5.56 30.80
N VAL A 349 6.23 -6.02 29.92
CA VAL A 349 4.77 -6.04 30.11
C VAL A 349 4.43 -6.90 31.32
N GLU A 350 4.98 -8.09 31.42
CA GLU A 350 4.71 -9.01 32.53
C GLU A 350 5.15 -8.43 33.86
N ARG A 351 6.35 -7.84 33.93
CA ARG A 351 6.83 -7.16 35.14
C ARG A 351 6.00 -5.92 35.48
N SER A 352 5.57 -5.15 34.49
CA SER A 352 4.69 -4.00 34.69
C SER A 352 3.35 -4.43 35.29
N ARG A 353 2.74 -5.47 34.71
CA ARG A 353 1.43 -6.00 35.12
C ARG A 353 1.45 -6.66 36.48
N GLN A 354 2.46 -7.50 36.76
CA GLN A 354 2.50 -8.30 37.99
C GLN A 354 3.15 -7.60 39.16
N THR A 355 4.01 -6.62 38.92
CA THR A 355 4.84 -6.05 39.97
C THR A 355 4.73 -4.52 40.06
N LEU A 356 5.02 -3.78 38.97
CA LEU A 356 5.18 -2.33 39.10
C LEU A 356 3.85 -1.60 39.35
N VAL A 357 2.81 -1.92 38.59
CA VAL A 357 1.50 -1.31 38.78
C VAL A 357 0.87 -1.71 40.11
N PRO A 358 0.83 -2.99 40.53
CA PRO A 358 0.33 -3.36 41.86
C PRO A 358 1.10 -2.73 43.04
N LEU A 359 2.42 -2.62 42.95
CA LEU A 359 3.22 -1.93 44.01
C LEU A 359 2.91 -0.44 44.08
N ALA A 360 2.72 0.23 42.92
CA ALA A 360 2.35 1.64 42.91
C ALA A 360 0.92 1.85 43.48
N GLU A 361 -0.03 0.96 43.17
CA GLU A 361 -1.38 0.97 43.76
C GLU A 361 -1.35 0.79 45.28
N GLU A 362 -0.55 -0.16 45.77
CA GLU A 362 -0.38 -0.40 47.18
C GLU A 362 0.23 0.82 47.87
N LYS A 363 1.26 1.45 47.27
CA LYS A 363 1.88 2.67 47.79
C LYS A 363 0.90 3.81 47.95
N VAL A 364 0.03 4.02 46.96
CA VAL A 364 -1.05 5.03 47.03
C VAL A 364 -2.04 4.69 48.13
N ARG A 365 -2.43 3.42 48.26
CA ARG A 365 -3.36 2.96 49.31
C ARG A 365 -2.82 3.24 50.72
N LEU A 366 -1.56 2.89 50.96
CA LEU A 366 -0.91 3.13 52.24
C LEU A 366 -0.74 4.63 52.54
N ALA A 367 -0.23 5.41 51.57
CA ALA A 367 -0.09 6.86 51.71
C ALA A 367 -1.44 7.55 51.95
N MET A 368 -2.53 7.11 51.31
CA MET A 368 -3.87 7.64 51.57
C MET A 368 -4.35 7.30 53.00
N ALA A 369 -4.11 6.08 53.46
CA ALA A 369 -4.47 5.67 54.84
C ALA A 369 -3.75 6.49 55.89
N ASP A 370 -2.44 6.70 55.72
CA ASP A 370 -1.61 7.53 56.63
C ASP A 370 -2.04 9.00 56.59
N TYR A 371 -2.34 9.55 55.42
CA TYR A 371 -2.85 10.92 55.29
C TYR A 371 -4.22 11.09 55.99
N ARG A 372 -5.13 10.15 55.83
CA ARG A 372 -6.45 10.17 56.52
C ARG A 372 -6.33 10.04 58.03
N ALA A 373 -5.34 9.27 58.49
CA ALA A 373 -5.04 9.12 59.92
C ALA A 373 -4.22 10.29 60.50
N SER A 374 -3.91 11.32 59.67
CA SER A 374 -3.06 12.47 60.05
C SER A 374 -1.63 12.07 60.49
N ARG A 375 -1.12 10.96 59.94
CA ARG A 375 0.22 10.45 60.17
C ARG A 375 1.16 10.66 58.99
N GLY A 376 0.61 10.96 57.81
CA GLY A 376 1.36 11.18 56.59
C GLY A 376 1.17 12.56 56.03
N GLU A 377 2.15 13.02 55.23
CA GLU A 377 2.11 14.30 54.53
C GLU A 377 1.37 14.21 53.20
N LEU A 378 0.65 15.27 52.81
CA LEU A 378 -0.03 15.37 51.53
C LEU A 378 0.94 15.20 50.37
N MET A 379 2.14 15.75 50.44
CA MET A 379 3.13 15.66 49.36
C MET A 379 3.59 14.22 49.09
N ALA A 380 3.68 13.37 50.12
CA ALA A 380 4.00 11.96 49.97
C ALA A 380 2.87 11.21 49.20
N LEU A 381 1.60 11.55 49.50
CA LEU A 381 0.45 10.99 48.79
C LEU A 381 0.40 11.47 47.33
N VAL A 382 0.62 12.75 47.05
CA VAL A 382 0.67 13.30 45.69
C VAL A 382 1.79 12.66 44.87
N ALA A 383 2.99 12.47 45.47
CA ALA A 383 4.10 11.77 44.84
C ALA A 383 3.76 10.30 44.48
N ALA A 384 3.16 9.55 45.41
CA ALA A 384 2.72 8.18 45.15
C ALA A 384 1.67 8.07 44.04
N ARG A 385 0.72 9.02 43.98
CA ARG A 385 -0.27 9.09 42.92
C ARG A 385 0.36 9.36 41.56
N ARG A 386 1.33 10.27 41.47
CA ARG A 386 2.03 10.54 40.21
C ARG A 386 2.77 9.30 39.72
N GLU A 387 3.49 8.59 40.61
CA GLU A 387 4.12 7.32 40.25
C GLU A 387 3.13 6.29 39.72
N LEU A 388 1.93 6.20 40.31
CA LEU A 388 0.87 5.27 39.81
C LEU A 388 0.38 5.66 38.44
N ILE A 389 0.12 6.95 38.19
CA ILE A 389 -0.32 7.44 36.87
C ILE A 389 0.72 7.10 35.81
N GLU A 390 2.00 7.41 36.09
CA GLU A 390 3.13 7.10 35.21
C GLU A 390 3.26 5.58 34.98
N ALA A 391 3.10 4.74 35.99
CA ALA A 391 3.17 3.29 35.89
C ALA A 391 2.02 2.73 34.98
N ARG A 392 0.80 3.22 35.15
CA ARG A 392 -0.37 2.81 34.34
C ARG A 392 -0.24 3.25 32.89
N LEU A 393 0.17 4.49 32.63
CA LEU A 393 0.42 4.99 31.26
C LEU A 393 1.54 4.19 30.60
N LYS A 394 2.63 3.97 31.32
CA LYS A 394 3.77 3.16 30.83
C LYS A 394 3.38 1.72 30.53
N HIS A 395 2.47 1.14 31.28
CA HIS A 395 1.95 -0.20 30.99
C HIS A 395 1.24 -0.25 29.65
N ILE A 396 0.37 0.72 29.33
CA ILE A 396 -0.31 0.83 28.03
C ILE A 396 0.72 1.02 26.91
N ASP A 397 1.76 1.84 27.10
CA ASP A 397 2.83 2.00 26.10
C ASP A 397 3.58 0.71 25.83
N LEU A 398 3.87 -0.08 26.86
CA LEU A 398 4.53 -1.37 26.71
C LEU A 398 3.66 -2.39 25.96
N GLU A 399 2.35 -2.43 26.24
CA GLU A 399 1.40 -3.26 25.52
C GLU A 399 1.30 -2.84 24.04
N GLN A 400 1.26 -1.53 23.77
CA GLN A 400 1.27 -1.00 22.41
C GLN A 400 2.53 -1.44 21.66
N GLN A 401 3.71 -1.23 22.24
CA GLN A 401 4.99 -1.57 21.63
C GLN A 401 5.09 -3.09 21.36
N ARG A 402 4.64 -3.92 22.32
CA ARG A 402 4.60 -5.37 22.17
C ARG A 402 3.69 -5.77 21.00
N ALA A 403 2.47 -5.23 20.96
CA ALA A 403 1.51 -5.52 19.89
C ALA A 403 2.03 -5.08 18.51
N GLN A 404 2.66 -3.90 18.43
CA GLN A 404 3.26 -3.42 17.18
C GLN A 404 4.44 -4.30 16.71
N THR A 405 5.32 -4.71 17.64
CA THR A 405 6.45 -5.59 17.30
C THR A 405 5.97 -6.97 16.86
N SER A 406 4.98 -7.55 17.57
CA SER A 406 4.39 -8.83 17.15
C SER A 406 3.64 -8.71 15.81
N ALA A 407 2.99 -7.58 15.51
CA ALA A 407 2.38 -7.32 14.21
C ALA A 407 3.42 -7.30 13.08
N ARG A 408 4.54 -6.56 13.26
CA ARG A 408 5.63 -6.55 12.27
C ARG A 408 6.16 -7.95 11.99
N LEU A 409 6.45 -8.72 13.03
CA LEU A 409 6.93 -10.10 12.91
C LEU A 409 5.92 -11.01 12.22
N TYR A 410 4.65 -10.93 12.62
CA TYR A 410 3.60 -11.79 12.07
C TYR A 410 3.34 -11.52 10.59
N PHE A 411 3.12 -10.27 10.20
CA PHE A 411 2.86 -9.94 8.80
C PHE A 411 4.08 -10.14 7.91
N ALA A 412 5.30 -9.95 8.41
CA ALA A 412 6.50 -10.17 7.61
C ALA A 412 6.84 -11.66 7.44
N TYR A 413 6.70 -12.48 8.49
CA TYR A 413 7.27 -13.82 8.52
C TYR A 413 6.28 -14.90 9.00
N GLY A 414 5.12 -14.54 9.54
CA GLY A 414 4.14 -15.46 10.13
C GLY A 414 3.02 -15.88 9.19
N GLU A 415 2.67 -15.05 8.20
CA GLU A 415 1.73 -15.40 7.14
C GLU A 415 2.47 -16.20 6.05
N SER A 416 2.79 -17.44 6.31
CA SER A 416 3.10 -18.36 5.22
C SER A 416 1.79 -18.64 4.48
N SER A 417 1.60 -17.99 3.33
CA SER A 417 0.72 -18.38 2.23
C SER A 417 -0.43 -19.33 2.58
N GLN A 418 -1.60 -18.78 2.81
CA GLN A 418 -2.85 -19.44 2.41
C GLN A 418 -3.19 -19.04 1.00
#